data_760d81e80a409a91df7bd1c0de9edabd
#
_entry.id   760d81e80a409a91df7bd1c0de9edabd
#
_cell.length_a   1.000
_cell.length_b   1.000
_cell.length_c   1.000
_cell.angle_alpha   90.00
_cell.angle_beta   90.00
_cell.angle_gamma   90.00
#
_symmetry.space_group_name_H-M   'P 1'
#
loop_
_entity.id
_entity.type
_entity.pdbx_description
1 polymer ?
#
loop_
_entity_poly.entity_id
_entity_poly.type
_entity_poly.pdbx_seq_one_letter_code
_entity_poly.pdbx_strand_id
1 'polypeptide(L)'
;QQAPPQGFSQQQQQQAPPPQQQQQQPQGFAQQQQQQQPQQQQNSFSNYSRPANRSPVSDKNVRAIEALNPYCSPWTIKAIVDSKGDMKTWNNARGSGNLFSVTLKDKSGMIRATAFKEDANRLYQELQVGQTYLVTRGQIKPANKQYCDFHEYEITFNRDTTVVAQADAGDLKIEYNLVKLSELEAKEPNSLVDICGIASDIGGVTEVVSRKDSRQLKKR
;
A
#
# COMPACT_ATOMS: atom_id res chain seq x y z
N GLN A 1 -23.12 -70.79 3.54
CA GLN A 1 -24.54 -70.45 3.38
C GLN A 1 -24.67 -68.93 3.61
N GLN A 2 -24.58 -68.14 2.57
CA GLN A 2 -25.09 -66.77 2.56
C GLN A 2 -25.22 -66.32 1.11
N ALA A 3 -26.41 -65.90 0.75
CA ALA A 3 -26.77 -65.43 -0.57
C ALA A 3 -26.28 -63.98 -0.84
N PRO A 4 -26.09 -63.58 -2.11
CA PRO A 4 -25.67 -62.24 -2.47
C PRO A 4 -26.86 -61.26 -2.61
N PRO A 5 -26.70 -59.96 -2.39
CA PRO A 5 -27.75 -58.98 -2.63
C PRO A 5 -27.77 -58.53 -4.09
N GLN A 6 -28.98 -58.25 -4.55
CA GLN A 6 -29.39 -57.90 -5.90
C GLN A 6 -29.07 -56.46 -6.26
N GLY A 7 -28.79 -56.22 -7.56
CA GLY A 7 -28.48 -54.96 -8.17
C GLY A 7 -29.69 -54.01 -8.29
N PHE A 8 -29.37 -52.73 -8.31
CA PHE A 8 -30.28 -51.65 -8.68
C PHE A 8 -29.89 -51.03 -10.02
N SER A 9 -30.89 -51.01 -10.91
CA SER A 9 -30.82 -50.53 -12.27
C SER A 9 -30.64 -49.01 -12.36
N GLN A 10 -29.76 -48.59 -13.27
CA GLN A 10 -29.62 -47.20 -13.71
C GLN A 10 -30.79 -46.82 -14.63
N GLN A 11 -31.52 -45.79 -14.27
CA GLN A 11 -32.42 -45.07 -15.18
C GLN A 11 -31.67 -43.87 -15.73
N GLN A 12 -31.37 -43.93 -17.02
CA GLN A 12 -30.91 -42.78 -17.82
C GLN A 12 -32.12 -41.86 -18.08
N GLN A 13 -32.06 -40.64 -17.58
CA GLN A 13 -32.94 -39.56 -18.02
C GLN A 13 -32.28 -38.82 -19.19
N GLN A 14 -32.89 -38.95 -20.36
CA GLN A 14 -32.59 -38.18 -21.55
C GLN A 14 -33.08 -36.74 -21.37
N GLN A 15 -32.18 -35.76 -21.48
CA GLN A 15 -32.52 -34.36 -21.55
C GLN A 15 -32.71 -33.94 -23.02
N ALA A 16 -33.86 -33.31 -23.29
CA ALA A 16 -34.22 -32.76 -24.59
C ALA A 16 -33.45 -31.43 -24.90
N PRO A 17 -33.18 -31.14 -26.18
CA PRO A 17 -32.49 -29.91 -26.58
C PRO A 17 -33.44 -28.70 -26.60
N PRO A 18 -32.93 -27.46 -26.41
CA PRO A 18 -33.74 -26.24 -26.42
C PRO A 18 -34.07 -25.78 -27.86
N PRO A 19 -35.17 -25.04 -28.09
CA PRO A 19 -35.64 -24.63 -29.40
C PRO A 19 -34.83 -23.44 -29.97
N GLN A 20 -34.57 -23.56 -31.28
CA GLN A 20 -33.97 -22.53 -32.12
C GLN A 20 -34.98 -21.36 -32.34
N GLN A 21 -34.58 -20.15 -32.06
CA GLN A 21 -35.29 -18.93 -32.48
C GLN A 21 -34.78 -18.43 -33.81
N GLN A 22 -35.71 -18.29 -34.74
CA GLN A 22 -35.57 -17.84 -36.11
C GLN A 22 -35.16 -16.36 -36.18
N GLN A 23 -34.25 -16.10 -37.06
CA GLN A 23 -33.89 -14.76 -37.55
C GLN A 23 -35.02 -14.13 -38.36
N GLN A 24 -35.43 -12.93 -38.04
CA GLN A 24 -36.15 -12.06 -38.94
C GLN A 24 -35.34 -10.78 -39.15
N GLN A 25 -34.90 -10.61 -40.38
CA GLN A 25 -34.39 -9.32 -40.91
C GLN A 25 -35.59 -8.43 -41.30
N PRO A 26 -35.51 -7.14 -41.18
CA PRO A 26 -36.14 -6.20 -42.10
C PRO A 26 -35.14 -5.38 -42.89
N GLN A 27 -35.45 -5.31 -44.20
CA GLN A 27 -34.78 -4.56 -45.24
C GLN A 27 -35.01 -3.04 -45.13
N GLY A 28 -33.96 -2.31 -45.50
CA GLY A 28 -34.02 -1.16 -46.39
C GLY A 28 -34.51 0.20 -45.85
N PHE A 29 -33.64 1.19 -45.88
CA PHE A 29 -33.91 2.45 -46.57
C PHE A 29 -32.61 3.22 -46.85
N ALA A 30 -32.55 3.84 -48.02
CA ALA A 30 -31.43 4.39 -48.70
C ALA A 30 -30.95 5.76 -48.19
N GLN A 31 -29.67 6.01 -48.46
CA GLN A 31 -29.02 7.26 -48.87
C GLN A 31 -29.39 8.59 -48.20
N GLN A 32 -28.37 9.18 -47.53
CA GLN A 32 -27.98 10.55 -47.85
C GLN A 32 -26.50 10.77 -47.49
N GLN A 33 -25.70 10.99 -48.55
CA GLN A 33 -24.32 11.49 -48.45
C GLN A 33 -24.36 12.94 -47.98
N GLN A 34 -23.64 13.29 -46.90
CA GLN A 34 -23.09 14.61 -46.73
C GLN A 34 -21.67 14.50 -46.19
N GLN A 35 -20.78 15.04 -47.00
CA GLN A 35 -19.36 15.25 -46.75
C GLN A 35 -19.19 16.15 -45.53
N GLN A 36 -18.46 15.72 -44.52
CA GLN A 36 -17.85 16.59 -43.51
C GLN A 36 -16.44 16.12 -43.21
N GLN A 37 -15.53 17.08 -43.24
CA GLN A 37 -14.09 17.05 -43.09
C GLN A 37 -13.62 16.41 -41.79
N PRO A 38 -12.40 15.84 -41.73
CA PRO A 38 -11.83 15.31 -40.48
C PRO A 38 -11.35 16.48 -39.60
N GLN A 39 -12.08 16.79 -38.54
CA GLN A 39 -11.55 17.59 -37.44
C GLN A 39 -10.65 16.72 -36.57
N GLN A 40 -9.41 17.17 -36.43
CA GLN A 40 -8.43 16.67 -35.52
C GLN A 40 -9.00 16.70 -34.08
N GLN A 41 -9.29 15.53 -33.51
CA GLN A 41 -9.57 15.41 -32.08
C GLN A 41 -8.25 15.46 -31.33
N GLN A 42 -7.97 16.60 -30.77
CA GLN A 42 -7.01 16.75 -29.68
C GLN A 42 -7.51 15.90 -28.51
N ASN A 43 -6.74 14.86 -28.16
CA ASN A 43 -6.94 14.08 -26.96
C ASN A 43 -6.72 14.95 -25.73
N SER A 44 -7.78 15.50 -25.20
CA SER A 44 -7.80 16.08 -23.85
C SER A 44 -7.96 14.94 -22.82
N PHE A 45 -6.84 14.43 -22.34
CA PHE A 45 -6.82 13.70 -21.08
C PHE A 45 -7.09 14.70 -19.95
N SER A 46 -8.33 14.88 -19.59
CA SER A 46 -8.66 15.47 -18.30
C SER A 46 -10.11 15.17 -17.97
N ASN A 47 -10.30 14.32 -16.99
CA ASN A 47 -11.36 14.43 -15.99
C ASN A 47 -11.23 13.29 -14.98
N TYR A 48 -10.14 13.30 -14.21
CA TYR A 48 -10.25 12.81 -12.85
C TYR A 48 -10.98 13.91 -12.07
N SER A 49 -12.26 13.72 -11.87
CA SER A 49 -13.08 14.57 -11.02
C SER A 49 -12.46 14.61 -9.62
N ARG A 50 -11.79 15.73 -9.35
CA ARG A 50 -11.29 16.09 -8.04
C ARG A 50 -12.49 16.13 -7.10
N PRO A 51 -12.58 15.34 -6.03
CA PRO A 51 -13.65 15.50 -5.07
C PRO A 51 -13.55 16.90 -4.48
N ALA A 52 -14.58 17.68 -4.73
CA ALA A 52 -14.73 19.02 -4.20
C ALA A 52 -14.76 18.99 -2.68
N ASN A 53 -14.08 19.97 -2.07
CA ASN A 53 -14.20 20.36 -0.67
C ASN A 53 -13.34 19.60 0.35
N ARG A 54 -12.02 19.51 0.11
CA ARG A 54 -11.05 19.38 1.19
C ARG A 54 -10.43 20.75 1.44
N SER A 55 -10.72 21.33 2.60
CA SER A 55 -10.04 22.55 3.05
C SER A 55 -8.53 22.35 2.92
N PRO A 56 -7.77 23.36 2.43
CA PRO A 56 -6.32 23.22 2.32
C PRO A 56 -5.76 22.89 3.70
N VAL A 57 -4.96 21.80 3.75
CA VAL A 57 -4.20 21.45 4.97
C VAL A 57 -3.24 22.60 5.20
N SER A 58 -3.44 23.36 6.27
CA SER A 58 -2.61 24.53 6.57
C SER A 58 -1.50 24.13 7.53
N ASP A 59 -0.32 24.70 7.35
CA ASP A 59 0.85 24.51 8.23
C ASP A 59 0.64 25.02 9.68
N LYS A 60 -0.50 25.67 9.95
CA LYS A 60 -0.74 26.39 11.23
C LYS A 60 -0.90 25.48 12.45
N ASN A 61 -1.11 24.16 12.26
CA ASN A 61 -1.30 23.20 13.36
C ASN A 61 -0.44 21.95 13.21
N VAL A 62 0.78 22.12 12.68
CA VAL A 62 1.74 21.00 12.57
C VAL A 62 2.26 20.64 13.97
N ARG A 63 2.15 19.36 14.31
CA ARG A 63 2.66 18.79 15.56
C ARG A 63 3.94 18.01 15.29
N ALA A 64 4.78 17.94 16.30
CA ALA A 64 5.94 17.05 16.33
C ALA A 64 5.48 15.59 16.41
N ILE A 65 6.18 14.67 15.76
CA ILE A 65 5.88 13.23 15.80
C ILE A 65 5.92 12.72 17.24
N GLU A 66 6.91 13.11 18.03
CA GLU A 66 7.05 12.71 19.42
C GLU A 66 5.84 13.08 20.29
N ALA A 67 5.13 14.17 19.95
CA ALA A 67 3.95 14.64 20.69
C ALA A 67 2.65 13.94 20.27
N LEU A 68 2.70 13.01 19.31
CA LEU A 68 1.50 12.29 18.85
C LEU A 68 1.06 11.25 19.88
N ASN A 69 -0.25 11.26 20.17
CA ASN A 69 -0.91 10.24 20.99
C ASN A 69 -2.37 10.08 20.57
N PRO A 70 -3.07 9.03 20.99
CA PRO A 70 -4.46 8.76 20.59
C PRO A 70 -5.47 9.86 20.93
N TYR A 71 -5.14 10.74 21.87
CA TYR A 71 -6.01 11.82 22.33
C TYR A 71 -5.80 13.13 21.56
N CYS A 72 -4.78 13.20 20.69
CA CYS A 72 -4.46 14.36 19.89
C CYS A 72 -5.29 14.37 18.58
N SER A 73 -6.58 14.65 18.64
CA SER A 73 -7.39 14.79 17.42
C SER A 73 -8.08 16.16 17.42
N PRO A 74 -8.07 16.92 16.30
CA PRO A 74 -7.37 16.65 15.04
C PRO A 74 -5.86 16.92 15.12
N TRP A 75 -5.09 16.19 14.31
CA TRP A 75 -3.64 16.37 14.23
C TRP A 75 -3.17 16.51 12.78
N THR A 76 -2.07 17.19 12.58
CA THR A 76 -1.32 17.28 11.33
C THR A 76 0.16 17.17 11.66
N ILE A 77 0.89 16.38 10.89
CA ILE A 77 2.35 16.31 10.96
C ILE A 77 2.93 16.71 9.61
N LYS A 78 4.12 17.34 9.63
CA LYS A 78 4.98 17.54 8.46
C LYS A 78 6.14 16.57 8.60
N ALA A 79 6.22 15.59 7.72
CA ALA A 79 7.20 14.53 7.84
C ALA A 79 7.74 14.10 6.47
N ILE A 80 9.00 13.66 6.45
CA ILE A 80 9.62 13.03 5.30
C ILE A 80 9.35 11.51 5.37
N VAL A 81 9.13 10.88 4.23
CA VAL A 81 9.10 9.42 4.13
C VAL A 81 10.52 8.90 4.16
N ASP A 82 10.95 8.39 5.30
CA ASP A 82 12.28 7.82 5.53
C ASP A 82 12.43 6.46 4.85
N SER A 83 11.45 5.59 5.02
CA SER A 83 11.41 4.29 4.36
C SER A 83 9.99 3.87 3.98
N LYS A 84 9.86 3.05 2.94
CA LYS A 84 8.60 2.48 2.48
C LYS A 84 8.77 1.00 2.20
N GLY A 85 8.02 0.17 2.91
CA GLY A 85 7.99 -1.27 2.69
C GLY A 85 7.22 -1.65 1.44
N ASP A 86 7.50 -2.84 0.91
CA ASP A 86 6.79 -3.40 -0.21
C ASP A 86 5.31 -3.65 0.10
N MET A 87 4.48 -3.63 -0.95
CA MET A 87 3.10 -4.05 -0.86
C MET A 87 3.03 -5.55 -0.54
N LYS A 88 2.39 -5.88 0.58
CA LYS A 88 2.20 -7.27 1.03
C LYS A 88 0.73 -7.64 0.95
N THR A 89 0.46 -8.86 0.51
CA THR A 89 -0.87 -9.45 0.60
C THR A 89 -1.02 -10.23 1.90
N TRP A 90 -2.21 -10.20 2.46
CA TRP A 90 -2.56 -10.99 3.62
C TRP A 90 -3.87 -11.72 3.38
N ASN A 91 -4.00 -12.92 3.96
CA ASN A 91 -5.21 -13.71 3.94
C ASN A 91 -5.37 -14.40 5.29
N ASN A 92 -6.52 -14.21 5.93
CA ASN A 92 -6.86 -14.83 7.21
C ASN A 92 -8.37 -15.08 7.30
N ALA A 93 -8.83 -15.68 8.40
CA ALA A 93 -10.23 -15.99 8.62
C ALA A 93 -11.18 -14.78 8.55
N ARG A 94 -10.66 -13.54 8.66
CA ARG A 94 -11.43 -12.29 8.56
C ARG A 94 -11.43 -11.69 7.16
N GLY A 95 -10.80 -12.36 6.18
CA GLY A 95 -10.71 -11.91 4.79
C GLY A 95 -9.29 -11.78 4.29
N SER A 96 -9.16 -11.12 3.14
CA SER A 96 -7.89 -10.87 2.46
C SER A 96 -7.75 -9.40 2.08
N GLY A 97 -6.54 -8.98 1.77
CA GLY A 97 -6.25 -7.62 1.32
C GLY A 97 -4.77 -7.35 1.19
N ASN A 98 -4.47 -6.12 0.83
CA ASN A 98 -3.12 -5.61 0.73
C ASN A 98 -2.80 -4.73 1.94
N LEU A 99 -1.54 -4.63 2.27
CA LEU A 99 -1.02 -3.67 3.23
C LEU A 99 0.39 -3.24 2.83
N PHE A 100 0.74 -2.02 3.22
CA PHE A 100 2.14 -1.59 3.27
C PHE A 100 2.35 -0.67 4.47
N SER A 101 3.59 -0.48 4.84
CA SER A 101 3.98 0.43 5.92
C SER A 101 5.05 1.39 5.44
N VAL A 102 5.02 2.60 5.98
CA VAL A 102 6.06 3.61 5.81
C VAL A 102 6.55 4.06 7.17
N THR A 103 7.79 4.49 7.24
CA THR A 103 8.34 5.23 8.36
C THR A 103 8.35 6.71 8.00
N LEU A 104 7.68 7.51 8.79
CA LEU A 104 7.64 8.96 8.69
C LEU A 104 8.60 9.54 9.73
N LYS A 105 9.41 10.51 9.33
CA LYS A 105 10.43 11.15 10.17
C LYS A 105 10.28 12.66 10.15
N ASP A 106 10.42 13.28 11.31
CA ASP A 106 10.59 14.71 11.47
C ASP A 106 11.82 15.00 12.36
N LYS A 107 11.99 16.25 12.81
CA LYS A 107 13.10 16.63 13.70
C LYS A 107 12.99 16.02 15.10
N SER A 108 11.80 15.62 15.51
CA SER A 108 11.52 15.11 16.86
C SER A 108 11.68 13.60 16.97
N GLY A 109 11.46 12.86 15.88
CA GLY A 109 11.52 11.43 15.90
C GLY A 109 10.94 10.75 14.66
N MET A 110 10.62 9.48 14.80
CA MET A 110 10.05 8.65 13.74
C MET A 110 8.77 7.99 14.21
N ILE A 111 7.83 7.76 13.29
CA ILE A 111 6.61 7.01 13.55
C ILE A 111 6.29 6.10 12.36
N ARG A 112 5.85 4.89 12.65
CA ARG A 112 5.37 3.97 11.64
C ARG A 112 3.93 4.30 11.27
N ALA A 113 3.64 4.28 9.96
CA ALA A 113 2.28 4.38 9.45
C ALA A 113 1.97 3.19 8.54
N THR A 114 0.78 2.61 8.69
CA THR A 114 0.37 1.42 7.94
C THR A 114 -0.98 1.68 7.26
N ALA A 115 -1.06 1.33 5.97
CA ALA A 115 -2.28 1.34 5.19
C ALA A 115 -2.75 -0.07 4.89
N PHE A 116 -4.07 -0.27 4.76
CA PHE A 116 -4.69 -1.56 4.46
C PHE A 116 -5.67 -1.43 3.29
N LYS A 117 -5.83 -2.52 2.52
CA LYS A 117 -6.83 -2.66 1.45
C LYS A 117 -6.77 -1.51 0.43
N GLU A 118 -7.89 -0.83 0.23
CA GLU A 118 -8.04 0.28 -0.73
C GLU A 118 -7.13 1.47 -0.40
N ASP A 119 -6.99 1.81 0.88
CA ASP A 119 -6.08 2.86 1.32
C ASP A 119 -4.63 2.50 1.05
N ALA A 120 -4.26 1.22 1.14
CA ALA A 120 -2.93 0.76 0.76
C ALA A 120 -2.69 0.99 -0.74
N ASN A 121 -3.63 0.62 -1.60
CA ASN A 121 -3.48 0.80 -3.04
C ASN A 121 -3.36 2.29 -3.43
N ARG A 122 -4.17 3.15 -2.81
CA ARG A 122 -4.16 4.60 -3.04
C ARG A 122 -2.85 5.24 -2.59
N LEU A 123 -2.50 5.06 -1.31
CA LEU A 123 -1.37 5.75 -0.70
C LEU A 123 -0.01 5.19 -1.12
N TYR A 124 0.02 3.93 -1.57
CA TYR A 124 1.27 3.35 -2.09
C TYR A 124 1.81 4.11 -3.30
N GLN A 125 0.93 4.61 -4.17
CA GLN A 125 1.35 5.40 -5.34
C GLN A 125 1.70 6.84 -4.96
N GLU A 126 1.01 7.40 -3.96
CA GLU A 126 1.16 8.79 -3.55
C GLU A 126 2.45 9.03 -2.74
N LEU A 127 2.83 8.10 -1.85
CA LEU A 127 3.97 8.26 -0.95
C LEU A 127 5.28 7.80 -1.59
N GLN A 128 6.27 8.71 -1.67
CA GLN A 128 7.60 8.43 -2.22
C GLN A 128 8.67 8.63 -1.14
N VAL A 129 9.65 7.73 -1.09
CA VAL A 129 10.79 7.83 -0.16
C VAL A 129 11.59 9.10 -0.46
N GLY A 130 11.99 9.81 0.59
CA GLY A 130 12.71 11.07 0.49
C GLY A 130 11.85 12.30 0.24
N GLN A 131 10.54 12.14 0.02
CA GLN A 131 9.61 13.24 -0.19
C GLN A 131 8.94 13.64 1.13
N THR A 132 8.74 14.94 1.32
CA THR A 132 8.05 15.51 2.49
C THR A 132 6.56 15.64 2.24
N TYR A 133 5.76 15.34 3.25
CA TYR A 133 4.30 15.42 3.21
C TYR A 133 3.72 16.06 4.46
N LEU A 134 2.59 16.75 4.28
CA LEU A 134 1.65 17.02 5.37
C LEU A 134 0.68 15.84 5.45
N VAL A 135 0.64 15.18 6.60
CA VAL A 135 -0.20 14.02 6.86
C VAL A 135 -1.19 14.36 7.97
N THR A 136 -2.46 14.04 7.77
CA THR A 136 -3.53 14.31 8.73
C THR A 136 -4.62 13.26 8.70
N ARG A 137 -5.40 13.15 9.80
CA ARG A 137 -6.60 12.31 9.92
C ARG A 137 -6.38 10.80 9.89
N GLY A 138 -5.19 10.32 10.19
CA GLY A 138 -4.97 8.90 10.46
C GLY A 138 -5.40 8.55 11.90
N GLN A 139 -5.62 7.27 12.14
CA GLN A 139 -5.88 6.75 13.49
C GLN A 139 -4.55 6.47 14.19
N ILE A 140 -4.35 7.06 15.36
CA ILE A 140 -3.21 6.78 16.22
C ILE A 140 -3.60 5.64 17.18
N LYS A 141 -2.77 4.62 17.28
CA LYS A 141 -2.96 3.47 18.16
C LYS A 141 -1.62 3.03 18.78
N PRO A 142 -1.62 2.26 19.88
CA PRO A 142 -0.39 1.71 20.44
C PRO A 142 0.40 0.92 19.40
N ALA A 143 1.71 1.15 19.34
CA ALA A 143 2.59 0.49 18.40
C ALA A 143 2.75 -1.00 18.71
N ASN A 144 2.80 -1.82 17.68
CA ASN A 144 3.23 -3.19 17.84
C ASN A 144 4.76 -3.24 17.94
N LYS A 145 5.29 -3.47 19.13
CA LYS A 145 6.72 -3.49 19.41
C LYS A 145 7.52 -4.53 18.59
N GLN A 146 6.86 -5.50 18.00
CA GLN A 146 7.49 -6.44 17.06
C GLN A 146 7.93 -5.77 15.74
N TYR A 147 7.26 -4.67 15.35
CA TYR A 147 7.48 -4.00 14.07
C TYR A 147 7.90 -2.54 14.21
N CYS A 148 7.78 -1.96 15.41
CA CYS A 148 8.10 -0.56 15.69
C CYS A 148 8.48 -0.43 17.16
N ASP A 149 9.74 -0.17 17.44
CA ASP A 149 10.31 0.03 18.77
C ASP A 149 10.75 1.49 19.03
N PHE A 150 10.74 2.32 17.98
CA PHE A 150 11.19 3.72 18.02
C PHE A 150 10.09 4.71 18.40
N HIS A 151 8.84 4.29 18.55
CA HIS A 151 7.73 5.13 19.04
C HIS A 151 6.72 4.30 19.84
N GLU A 152 6.02 4.93 20.80
CA GLU A 152 4.97 4.25 21.57
C GLU A 152 3.70 3.99 20.78
N TYR A 153 3.46 4.80 19.76
CA TYR A 153 2.26 4.74 18.92
C TYR A 153 2.63 4.52 17.47
N GLU A 154 1.67 4.04 16.69
CA GLU A 154 1.73 3.95 15.23
C GLU A 154 0.48 4.57 14.61
N ILE A 155 0.59 5.01 13.37
CA ILE A 155 -0.53 5.54 12.60
C ILE A 155 -1.13 4.42 11.74
N THR A 156 -2.46 4.29 11.76
CA THR A 156 -3.19 3.54 10.74
C THR A 156 -3.84 4.55 9.81
N PHE A 157 -3.45 4.50 8.54
CA PHE A 157 -4.09 5.27 7.49
C PHE A 157 -5.49 4.72 7.23
N ASN A 158 -6.42 5.62 7.00
CA ASN A 158 -7.80 5.30 6.72
C ASN A 158 -8.31 6.15 5.53
N ARG A 159 -9.57 5.97 5.18
CA ARG A 159 -10.21 6.69 4.06
C ARG A 159 -10.12 8.22 4.19
N ASP A 160 -10.15 8.74 5.41
CA ASP A 160 -10.11 10.18 5.68
C ASP A 160 -8.69 10.74 5.71
N THR A 161 -7.68 9.87 5.76
CA THR A 161 -6.28 10.28 5.76
C THR A 161 -5.96 11.05 4.50
N THR A 162 -5.42 12.25 4.69
CA THR A 162 -4.95 13.11 3.62
C THR A 162 -3.43 13.21 3.69
N VAL A 163 -2.78 13.03 2.55
CA VAL A 163 -1.35 13.27 2.36
C VAL A 163 -1.20 14.34 1.28
N VAL A 164 -0.43 15.39 1.57
CA VAL A 164 -0.19 16.49 0.65
C VAL A 164 1.30 16.68 0.51
N ALA A 165 1.83 16.41 -0.69
CA ALA A 165 3.25 16.61 -0.96
C ALA A 165 3.64 18.08 -0.77
N GLN A 166 4.78 18.30 -0.14
CA GLN A 166 5.36 19.63 0.07
C GLN A 166 6.57 19.78 -0.87
N ALA A 167 6.53 20.81 -1.71
CA ALA A 167 7.65 21.12 -2.62
C ALA A 167 8.89 21.57 -1.84
N ASP A 168 8.68 22.21 -0.70
CA ASP A 168 9.73 22.64 0.19
C ASP A 168 9.78 21.74 1.42
N ALA A 169 10.84 20.95 1.53
CA ALA A 169 11.12 20.16 2.73
C ALA A 169 11.35 21.09 3.95
N GLY A 170 11.62 22.37 3.72
CA GLY A 170 12.02 23.31 4.75
C GLY A 170 13.27 22.80 5.46
N ASP A 171 13.24 22.86 6.79
CA ASP A 171 14.33 22.35 7.62
C ASP A 171 14.31 20.82 7.82
N LEU A 172 13.39 20.07 7.17
CA LEU A 172 13.34 18.61 7.27
C LEU A 172 14.34 17.99 6.29
N LYS A 173 15.62 18.06 6.61
CA LYS A 173 16.66 17.27 5.93
C LYS A 173 16.84 15.98 6.71
N ILE A 174 17.03 14.87 5.98
CA ILE A 174 17.48 13.63 6.62
C ILE A 174 18.94 13.86 7.00
N GLU A 175 19.20 14.10 8.28
CA GLU A 175 20.55 14.12 8.81
C GLU A 175 20.92 12.68 9.16
N TYR A 176 21.97 12.17 8.51
CA TYR A 176 22.54 10.87 8.82
C TYR A 176 23.67 11.06 9.85
N ASN A 177 23.58 10.35 10.96
CA ASN A 177 24.67 10.25 11.93
C ASN A 177 25.58 9.07 11.52
N LEU A 178 26.38 9.30 10.50
CA LEU A 178 27.21 8.26 9.91
C LEU A 178 28.31 7.83 10.90
N VAL A 179 28.36 6.54 11.18
CA VAL A 179 29.38 5.90 12.01
C VAL A 179 30.35 5.13 11.10
N LYS A 180 31.65 5.25 11.40
CA LYS A 180 32.66 4.45 10.68
C LYS A 180 32.51 2.98 11.02
N LEU A 181 32.71 2.11 10.04
CA LEU A 181 32.63 0.66 10.25
C LEU A 181 33.58 0.17 11.36
N SER A 182 34.74 0.79 11.51
CA SER A 182 35.71 0.48 12.58
C SER A 182 35.25 0.85 13.99
N GLU A 183 34.22 1.67 14.11
CA GLU A 183 33.67 2.13 15.40
C GLU A 183 32.43 1.33 15.82
N LEU A 184 31.95 0.39 14.98
CA LEU A 184 30.73 -0.37 15.25
C LEU A 184 30.88 -1.29 16.47
N GLU A 185 32.08 -1.87 16.70
CA GLU A 185 32.33 -2.76 17.84
C GLU A 185 32.22 -2.04 19.19
N ALA A 186 32.44 -0.71 19.20
CA ALA A 186 32.35 0.12 20.40
C ALA A 186 30.93 0.61 20.70
N LYS A 187 29.94 0.32 19.81
CA LYS A 187 28.55 0.74 20.01
C LYS A 187 27.79 -0.22 20.90
N GLU A 188 26.83 0.31 21.65
CA GLU A 188 25.94 -0.51 22.47
C GLU A 188 25.19 -1.55 21.62
N PRO A 189 25.06 -2.79 22.09
CA PRO A 189 24.27 -3.82 21.42
C PRO A 189 22.82 -3.33 21.16
N ASN A 190 22.32 -3.57 19.95
CA ASN A 190 21.00 -3.15 19.46
C ASN A 190 20.83 -1.63 19.30
N SER A 191 21.89 -0.82 19.35
CA SER A 191 21.79 0.58 18.97
C SER A 191 21.58 0.74 17.47
N LEU A 192 20.76 1.71 17.07
CA LEU A 192 20.55 2.06 15.66
C LEU A 192 21.69 2.99 15.21
N VAL A 193 22.31 2.65 14.09
CA VAL A 193 23.41 3.43 13.51
C VAL A 193 23.23 3.62 12.01
N ASP A 194 23.63 4.77 11.50
CA ASP A 194 23.67 5.03 10.06
C ASP A 194 25.07 4.70 9.53
N ILE A 195 25.15 3.88 8.50
CA ILE A 195 26.41 3.55 7.82
C ILE A 195 26.31 3.86 6.33
N CYS A 196 27.44 4.26 5.76
CA CYS A 196 27.59 4.43 4.31
C CYS A 196 28.81 3.63 3.85
N GLY A 197 28.65 2.82 2.82
CA GLY A 197 29.73 1.96 2.31
C GLY A 197 29.45 1.47 0.90
N ILE A 198 30.47 0.85 0.30
CA ILE A 198 30.37 0.21 -1.01
C ILE A 198 30.27 -1.29 -0.77
N ALA A 199 29.22 -1.91 -1.29
CA ALA A 199 29.10 -3.37 -1.29
C ALA A 199 30.02 -3.95 -2.37
N SER A 200 31.07 -4.63 -1.98
CA SER A 200 32.08 -5.18 -2.90
C SER A 200 31.89 -6.65 -3.24
N ASP A 201 31.35 -7.41 -2.31
CA ASP A 201 31.10 -8.85 -2.51
C ASP A 201 29.66 -9.17 -2.09
N ILE A 202 28.82 -9.42 -3.09
CA ILE A 202 27.42 -9.74 -2.89
C ILE A 202 27.20 -11.20 -3.29
N GLY A 203 27.03 -12.08 -2.30
CA GLY A 203 26.70 -13.48 -2.54
C GLY A 203 25.38 -13.67 -3.31
N GLY A 204 25.22 -14.83 -3.95
CA GLY A 204 23.98 -15.22 -4.60
C GLY A 204 22.82 -15.35 -3.61
N VAL A 205 21.58 -15.24 -4.13
CA VAL A 205 20.38 -15.49 -3.32
C VAL A 205 20.28 -16.99 -3.03
N THR A 206 20.24 -17.36 -1.76
CA THR A 206 20.04 -18.73 -1.29
C THR A 206 18.70 -18.88 -0.57
N GLU A 207 18.09 -20.05 -0.68
CA GLU A 207 16.88 -20.36 0.05
C GLU A 207 17.25 -21.03 1.37
N VAL A 208 16.69 -20.54 2.47
CA VAL A 208 16.85 -21.10 3.80
C VAL A 208 15.48 -21.37 4.41
N VAL A 209 15.37 -22.46 5.16
CA VAL A 209 14.13 -22.77 5.88
C VAL A 209 14.24 -22.21 7.29
N SER A 210 13.26 -21.38 7.67
CA SER A 210 13.16 -20.86 9.04
C SER A 210 12.98 -22.01 10.03
N ARG A 211 13.81 -22.08 11.06
CA ARG A 211 13.70 -23.09 12.12
C ARG A 211 12.47 -22.90 13.01
N LYS A 212 11.89 -21.68 13.03
CA LYS A 212 10.78 -21.32 13.91
C LYS A 212 9.42 -21.74 13.34
N ASP A 213 9.23 -21.62 12.04
CA ASP A 213 7.92 -21.75 11.39
C ASP A 213 7.98 -22.49 10.05
N SER A 214 9.12 -23.12 9.74
CA SER A 214 9.36 -23.91 8.51
C SER A 214 9.08 -23.16 7.20
N ARG A 215 9.05 -21.82 7.23
CA ARG A 215 8.88 -21.02 6.01
C ARG A 215 10.16 -20.97 5.21
N GLN A 216 10.03 -21.04 3.90
CA GLN A 216 11.12 -20.76 2.99
C GLN A 216 11.41 -19.26 2.97
N LEU A 217 12.62 -18.86 3.26
CA LEU A 217 13.12 -17.50 3.26
C LEU A 217 14.24 -17.39 2.23
N LYS A 218 14.30 -16.25 1.54
CA LYS A 218 15.43 -15.93 0.66
C LYS A 218 16.44 -15.13 1.47
N LYS A 219 17.70 -15.64 1.49
CA LYS A 219 18.84 -14.98 2.11
C LYS A 219 19.85 -14.60 1.03
N ARG A 220 20.39 -13.42 1.13
CA ARG A 220 21.48 -12.91 0.30
C ARG A 220 22.67 -12.52 1.17
#